data_eb97eef414dc5af11038d84a983d3080
#
_entry.id   eb97eef414dc5af11038d84a983d3080
#
_cell.length_a   1.000
_cell.length_b   1.000
_cell.length_c   1.000
_cell.angle_alpha   90.00
_cell.angle_beta   90.00
_cell.angle_gamma   90.00
#
_symmetry.space_group_name_H-M   'P 1'
#
loop_
_entity.id
_entity.type
_entity.pdbx_description
1 polymer ?
#
loop_
_entity_poly.entity_id
_entity_poly.type
_entity_poly.pdbx_seq_one_letter_code
_entity_poly.pdbx_strand_id
1 'polypeptide(L)'
;MSNSKQESMSLREGVDRMVDRATLAIGLDPDTAKVIQACNMVSQMKFPARVRGKVAVFTGWWAIHSTHRLPAKGGLRFAPVMDQEEVEGLAALMSYKCAIADIPFGGAKGGLLINPHNYEEDELRDITRRFAIELARKDFINPAINVPAPDLGTSAREMVWIADTYKTLFPEDVNQDACVTGKPINRGGIAGRTEATGKGVQYALQEFFRHPEAVESAGLQDGLTKQRVVVQGLGKVGYHLAKFLVEEDNITIIAVIEHDGVVI
;
A
#
# COMPACT_ATOMS: atom_id res chain seq x y z
N MET A 1 26.17 -29.65 15.69
CA MET A 1 26.06 -28.20 15.74
C MET A 1 24.78 -27.81 14.98
N SER A 2 23.70 -27.59 15.71
CA SER A 2 22.40 -27.27 15.14
C SER A 2 22.41 -25.81 14.71
N ASN A 3 22.40 -25.57 13.39
CA ASN A 3 22.12 -24.26 12.82
C ASN A 3 20.65 -23.94 13.13
N SER A 4 20.38 -23.24 14.21
CA SER A 4 19.10 -22.58 14.41
C SER A 4 18.98 -21.48 13.36
N LYS A 5 18.29 -21.75 12.24
CA LYS A 5 17.75 -20.70 11.42
C LYS A 5 16.87 -19.84 12.34
N GLN A 6 17.31 -18.65 12.67
CA GLN A 6 16.42 -17.62 13.19
C GLN A 6 15.34 -17.42 12.12
N GLU A 7 14.16 -17.98 12.35
CA GLU A 7 12.99 -17.68 11.51
C GLU A 7 12.77 -16.17 11.61
N SER A 8 12.89 -15.48 10.50
CA SER A 8 12.59 -14.06 10.43
C SER A 8 11.11 -13.88 10.70
N MET A 9 10.78 -13.04 11.67
CA MET A 9 9.41 -12.66 12.00
C MET A 9 8.67 -12.20 10.75
N SER A 10 7.48 -12.76 10.51
CA SER A 10 6.66 -12.36 9.36
C SER A 10 6.14 -10.92 9.52
N LEU A 11 5.74 -10.28 8.41
CA LEU A 11 5.13 -8.96 8.45
C LEU A 11 3.87 -8.96 9.34
N ARG A 12 3.06 -10.01 9.23
CA ARG A 12 1.84 -10.17 10.01
C ARG A 12 2.14 -10.19 11.51
N GLU A 13 3.08 -11.02 11.95
CA GLU A 13 3.50 -11.07 13.35
C GLU A 13 4.03 -9.73 13.85
N GLY A 14 4.79 -9.01 13.01
CA GLY A 14 5.28 -7.67 13.33
C GLY A 14 4.15 -6.67 13.59
N VAL A 15 3.13 -6.70 12.74
CA VAL A 15 1.94 -5.85 12.86
C VAL A 15 1.13 -6.22 14.12
N ASP A 16 0.92 -7.51 14.39
CA ASP A 16 0.17 -7.96 15.56
C ASP A 16 0.87 -7.54 16.87
N ARG A 17 2.20 -7.65 16.94
CA ARG A 17 2.98 -7.13 18.10
C ARG A 17 2.88 -5.62 18.30
N MET A 18 2.79 -4.85 17.22
CA MET A 18 2.55 -3.40 17.32
C MET A 18 1.18 -3.11 17.94
N VAL A 19 0.15 -3.84 17.54
CA VAL A 19 -1.20 -3.72 18.10
C VAL A 19 -1.22 -4.13 19.56
N ASP A 20 -0.60 -5.27 19.94
CA ASP A 20 -0.50 -5.71 21.33
C ASP A 20 0.14 -4.64 22.23
N ARG A 21 1.22 -4.02 21.76
CA ARG A 21 1.85 -2.93 22.50
C ARG A 21 0.95 -1.71 22.66
N ALA A 22 0.25 -1.33 21.59
CA ALA A 22 -0.66 -0.18 21.61
C ALA A 22 -1.86 -0.43 22.53
N THR A 23 -2.49 -1.60 22.42
CA THR A 23 -3.64 -1.97 23.23
C THR A 23 -3.30 -2.10 24.71
N LEU A 24 -2.11 -2.64 25.03
CA LEU A 24 -1.59 -2.69 26.40
C LEU A 24 -1.38 -1.27 26.97
N ALA A 25 -0.83 -0.36 26.18
CA ALA A 25 -0.54 1.01 26.60
C ALA A 25 -1.81 1.80 26.97
N ILE A 26 -2.94 1.51 26.30
CA ILE A 26 -4.23 2.16 26.58
C ILE A 26 -5.12 1.34 27.52
N GLY A 27 -4.63 0.22 28.05
CA GLY A 27 -5.39 -0.64 28.97
C GLY A 27 -6.58 -1.34 28.31
N LEU A 28 -6.50 -1.63 27.03
CA LEU A 28 -7.57 -2.32 26.30
C LEU A 28 -7.59 -3.80 26.68
N ASP A 29 -8.79 -4.35 26.80
CA ASP A 29 -9.01 -5.78 27.04
C ASP A 29 -8.36 -6.66 25.94
N PRO A 30 -7.62 -7.73 26.31
CA PRO A 30 -6.93 -8.60 25.35
C PRO A 30 -7.85 -9.29 24.33
N ASP A 31 -9.09 -9.58 24.67
CA ASP A 31 -10.02 -10.20 23.73
C ASP A 31 -10.49 -9.19 22.67
N THR A 32 -10.67 -7.94 23.07
CA THR A 32 -10.91 -6.84 22.12
C THR A 32 -9.70 -6.62 21.20
N ALA A 33 -8.47 -6.74 21.72
CA ALA A 33 -7.26 -6.65 20.89
C ALA A 33 -7.23 -7.74 19.80
N LYS A 34 -7.59 -8.98 20.13
CA LYS A 34 -7.71 -10.08 19.16
C LYS A 34 -8.74 -9.80 18.07
N VAL A 35 -9.86 -9.19 18.41
CA VAL A 35 -10.89 -8.79 17.42
C VAL A 35 -10.34 -7.73 16.47
N ILE A 36 -9.57 -6.77 16.98
CA ILE A 36 -8.92 -5.73 16.15
C ILE A 36 -7.87 -6.32 15.21
N GLN A 37 -7.14 -7.34 15.63
CA GLN A 37 -6.11 -8.01 14.85
C GLN A 37 -6.70 -8.99 13.82
N ALA A 38 -7.89 -9.50 14.02
CA ALA A 38 -8.46 -10.53 13.16
C ALA A 38 -8.73 -10.01 11.74
N CYS A 39 -8.17 -10.68 10.73
CA CYS A 39 -8.53 -10.44 9.35
C CYS A 39 -9.91 -11.06 9.04
N ASN A 40 -10.87 -10.24 8.57
CA ASN A 40 -12.23 -10.69 8.33
C ASN A 40 -12.32 -11.73 7.22
N MET A 41 -11.54 -11.56 6.15
CA MET A 41 -11.60 -12.43 4.99
C MET A 41 -10.30 -12.39 4.21
N VAL A 42 -9.84 -13.55 3.76
CA VAL A 42 -8.76 -13.68 2.77
C VAL A 42 -9.13 -14.73 1.74
N SER A 43 -8.77 -14.48 0.50
CA SER A 43 -8.98 -15.42 -0.61
C SER A 43 -7.72 -15.56 -1.44
N GLN A 44 -7.30 -16.79 -1.67
CA GLN A 44 -6.28 -17.13 -2.66
C GLN A 44 -6.95 -17.49 -3.97
N MET A 45 -6.42 -16.99 -5.06
CA MET A 45 -6.90 -17.25 -6.41
C MET A 45 -5.77 -17.76 -7.30
N LYS A 46 -6.05 -18.82 -8.05
CA LYS A 46 -5.17 -19.28 -9.13
C LYS A 46 -5.91 -19.13 -10.44
N PHE A 47 -5.29 -18.49 -11.41
CA PHE A 47 -5.92 -18.22 -12.70
C PHE A 47 -4.94 -18.36 -13.86
N PRO A 48 -5.39 -18.85 -15.03
CA PRO A 48 -4.56 -18.93 -16.22
C PRO A 48 -4.53 -17.59 -16.96
N ALA A 49 -3.38 -17.24 -17.50
CA ALA A 49 -3.24 -16.20 -18.52
C ALA A 49 -2.27 -16.66 -19.61
N ARG A 50 -2.40 -16.09 -20.81
CA ARG A 50 -1.53 -16.42 -21.92
C ARG A 50 -0.35 -15.47 -21.93
N VAL A 51 0.88 -16.02 -21.93
CA VAL A 51 2.15 -15.29 -21.96
C VAL A 51 3.03 -15.95 -23.01
N ARG A 52 3.54 -15.16 -23.97
CA ARG A 52 4.42 -15.65 -25.07
C ARG A 52 3.85 -16.89 -25.77
N GLY A 53 2.53 -16.85 -26.06
CA GLY A 53 1.81 -17.94 -26.74
C GLY A 53 1.54 -19.18 -25.87
N LYS A 54 2.03 -19.25 -24.62
CA LYS A 54 1.82 -20.36 -23.68
C LYS A 54 0.84 -19.96 -22.57
N VAL A 55 0.16 -20.94 -22.00
CA VAL A 55 -0.67 -20.75 -20.82
C VAL A 55 0.21 -20.88 -19.57
N ALA A 56 0.22 -19.84 -18.76
CA ALA A 56 0.84 -19.82 -17.43
C ALA A 56 -0.23 -19.67 -16.36
N VAL A 57 0.01 -20.22 -15.16
CA VAL A 57 -0.89 -20.11 -14.00
C VAL A 57 -0.27 -19.12 -13.01
N PHE A 58 -1.06 -18.13 -12.63
CA PHE A 58 -0.68 -17.10 -11.68
C PHE A 58 -1.39 -17.31 -10.34
N THR A 59 -0.75 -16.90 -9.26
CA THR A 59 -1.31 -16.97 -7.91
C THR A 59 -1.42 -15.56 -7.35
N GLY A 60 -2.60 -15.19 -6.86
CA GLY A 60 -2.84 -13.93 -6.20
C GLY A 60 -3.73 -14.09 -4.98
N TRP A 61 -3.72 -13.09 -4.12
CA TRP A 61 -4.51 -13.02 -2.90
C TRP A 61 -5.25 -11.69 -2.82
N TRP A 62 -6.36 -11.72 -2.11
CA TRP A 62 -7.03 -10.52 -1.64
C TRP A 62 -7.47 -10.73 -0.20
N ALA A 63 -7.09 -9.80 0.69
CA ALA A 63 -7.53 -9.76 2.08
C ALA A 63 -8.36 -8.51 2.35
N ILE A 64 -9.45 -8.68 3.09
CA ILE A 64 -10.22 -7.61 3.71
C ILE A 64 -10.04 -7.77 5.22
N HIS A 65 -9.26 -6.87 5.81
CA HIS A 65 -8.97 -6.92 7.23
C HIS A 65 -10.18 -6.47 8.05
N SER A 66 -10.82 -5.36 7.66
CA SER A 66 -11.95 -4.84 8.41
C SER A 66 -13.01 -4.23 7.50
N THR A 67 -14.28 -4.50 7.86
CA THR A 67 -15.49 -4.00 7.19
C THR A 67 -16.33 -3.10 8.10
N HIS A 68 -15.75 -2.62 9.23
CA HIS A 68 -16.45 -1.72 10.16
C HIS A 68 -16.92 -0.43 9.48
N ARG A 69 -16.25 -0.02 8.41
CA ARG A 69 -16.64 1.04 7.47
C ARG A 69 -16.42 0.54 6.05
N LEU A 70 -17.38 0.76 5.18
CA LEU A 70 -17.32 0.39 3.76
C LEU A 70 -17.22 1.66 2.89
N PRO A 71 -16.59 1.51 1.72
CA PRO A 71 -15.89 0.33 1.21
C PRO A 71 -14.58 0.08 1.94
N ALA A 72 -14.11 -1.18 1.97
CA ALA A 72 -12.75 -1.49 2.32
C ALA A 72 -11.79 -0.96 1.24
N LYS A 73 -10.62 -0.48 1.65
CA LYS A 73 -9.69 0.22 0.76
C LYS A 73 -8.28 -0.34 0.90
N GLY A 74 -7.63 -0.64 -0.24
CA GLY A 74 -6.27 -1.14 -0.22
C GLY A 74 -5.57 -1.13 -1.58
N GLY A 75 -4.24 -1.19 -1.55
CA GLY A 75 -3.42 -1.26 -2.74
C GLY A 75 -3.34 -2.68 -3.31
N LEU A 76 -3.16 -2.80 -4.61
CA LEU A 76 -2.83 -4.04 -5.30
C LEU A 76 -1.33 -4.06 -5.58
N ARG A 77 -0.60 -4.98 -4.93
CA ARG A 77 0.85 -5.15 -5.07
C ARG A 77 1.21 -6.26 -6.04
N PHE A 78 2.14 -5.98 -6.95
CA PHE A 78 2.79 -7.01 -7.77
C PHE A 78 4.24 -7.15 -7.31
N ALA A 79 4.59 -8.33 -6.78
CA ALA A 79 5.94 -8.57 -6.28
C ALA A 79 6.36 -10.04 -6.45
N PRO A 80 7.67 -10.30 -6.63
CA PRO A 80 8.20 -11.66 -6.76
C PRO A 80 8.20 -12.45 -5.45
N VAL A 81 8.01 -11.76 -4.33
CA VAL A 81 7.82 -12.35 -2.99
C VAL A 81 6.49 -11.84 -2.47
N MET A 82 5.48 -12.67 -2.54
CA MET A 82 4.11 -12.34 -2.10
C MET A 82 3.44 -13.61 -1.63
N ASP A 83 2.90 -13.57 -0.43
CA ASP A 83 2.14 -14.65 0.17
C ASP A 83 0.89 -14.12 0.91
N GLN A 84 0.17 -15.01 1.54
CA GLN A 84 -1.04 -14.68 2.26
C GLN A 84 -0.77 -13.84 3.50
N GLU A 85 0.25 -14.17 4.29
CA GLU A 85 0.59 -13.46 5.53
C GLU A 85 0.99 -12.01 5.25
N GLU A 86 1.76 -11.79 4.18
CA GLU A 86 2.11 -10.44 3.75
C GLU A 86 0.87 -9.63 3.35
N VAL A 87 -0.05 -10.23 2.60
CA VAL A 87 -1.28 -9.56 2.18
C VAL A 87 -2.18 -9.24 3.38
N GLU A 88 -2.33 -10.15 4.34
CA GLU A 88 -3.09 -9.93 5.57
C GLU A 88 -2.48 -8.84 6.44
N GLY A 89 -1.16 -8.88 6.68
CA GLY A 89 -0.45 -7.84 7.43
C GLY A 89 -0.60 -6.45 6.82
N LEU A 90 -0.46 -6.37 5.49
CA LEU A 90 -0.67 -5.11 4.76
C LEU A 90 -2.13 -4.64 4.79
N ALA A 91 -3.11 -5.54 4.78
CA ALA A 91 -4.53 -5.20 4.92
C ALA A 91 -4.84 -4.65 6.32
N ALA A 92 -4.23 -5.22 7.37
CA ALA A 92 -4.33 -4.71 8.73
C ALA A 92 -3.77 -3.28 8.84
N LEU A 93 -2.57 -3.04 8.30
CA LEU A 93 -1.98 -1.71 8.24
C LEU A 93 -2.87 -0.70 7.51
N MET A 94 -3.61 -1.12 6.48
CA MET A 94 -4.57 -0.24 5.81
C MET A 94 -5.75 0.15 6.71
N SER A 95 -6.29 -0.77 7.54
CA SER A 95 -7.32 -0.44 8.53
C SER A 95 -6.81 0.58 9.53
N TYR A 96 -5.62 0.37 10.09
CA TYR A 96 -5.04 1.27 11.09
C TYR A 96 -4.69 2.63 10.49
N LYS A 97 -4.14 2.65 9.28
CA LYS A 97 -3.87 3.89 8.54
C LYS A 97 -5.14 4.72 8.33
N CYS A 98 -6.24 4.09 7.91
CA CYS A 98 -7.51 4.78 7.73
C CYS A 98 -8.07 5.30 9.06
N ALA A 99 -7.96 4.51 10.14
CA ALA A 99 -8.40 4.91 11.47
C ALA A 99 -7.58 6.10 12.03
N ILE A 100 -6.25 6.08 11.91
CA ILE A 100 -5.36 7.17 12.36
C ILE A 100 -5.68 8.49 11.64
N ALA A 101 -5.97 8.40 10.34
CA ALA A 101 -6.30 9.58 9.52
C ALA A 101 -7.79 9.96 9.55
N ASP A 102 -8.60 9.27 10.37
CA ASP A 102 -10.08 9.38 10.42
C ASP A 102 -10.76 9.36 9.04
N ILE A 103 -10.25 8.48 8.18
CA ILE A 103 -10.81 8.28 6.84
C ILE A 103 -11.87 7.17 6.92
N PRO A 104 -13.08 7.36 6.38
CA PRO A 104 -14.21 6.45 6.56
C PRO A 104 -14.11 5.19 5.67
N PHE A 105 -13.02 4.45 5.75
CA PHE A 105 -12.78 3.22 5.01
C PHE A 105 -12.36 2.07 5.92
N GLY A 106 -12.79 0.85 5.58
CA GLY A 106 -12.15 -0.37 6.06
C GLY A 106 -10.80 -0.60 5.41
N GLY A 107 -10.05 -1.60 5.87
CA GLY A 107 -8.75 -1.94 5.31
C GLY A 107 -8.78 -3.20 4.46
N ALA A 108 -8.14 -3.13 3.31
CA ALA A 108 -7.96 -4.27 2.41
C ALA A 108 -6.57 -4.24 1.76
N LYS A 109 -6.18 -5.35 1.16
CA LYS A 109 -4.95 -5.47 0.37
C LYS A 109 -5.06 -6.58 -0.65
N GLY A 110 -4.52 -6.34 -1.85
CA GLY A 110 -4.32 -7.37 -2.85
C GLY A 110 -2.86 -7.61 -3.15
N GLY A 111 -2.53 -8.83 -3.53
CA GLY A 111 -1.19 -9.22 -3.96
C GLY A 111 -1.23 -10.20 -5.13
N LEU A 112 -0.31 -10.03 -6.08
CA LEU A 112 -0.07 -10.98 -7.16
C LEU A 112 1.41 -11.38 -7.15
N LEU A 113 1.67 -12.68 -7.11
CA LEU A 113 3.03 -13.23 -7.09
C LEU A 113 3.61 -13.20 -8.50
N ILE A 114 4.18 -12.06 -8.88
CA ILE A 114 4.90 -11.85 -10.14
C ILE A 114 6.00 -10.81 -9.97
N ASN A 115 7.06 -10.92 -10.78
CA ASN A 115 7.95 -9.79 -11.02
C ASN A 115 7.46 -9.05 -12.28
N PRO A 116 6.84 -7.84 -12.17
CA PRO A 116 6.27 -7.16 -13.32
C PRO A 116 7.30 -6.80 -14.40
N HIS A 117 8.60 -6.70 -14.04
CA HIS A 117 9.67 -6.43 -14.99
C HIS A 117 9.99 -7.60 -15.93
N ASN A 118 9.47 -8.79 -15.65
CA ASN A 118 9.67 -9.98 -16.47
C ASN A 118 8.65 -10.09 -17.63
N TYR A 119 7.72 -9.15 -17.74
CA TYR A 119 6.60 -9.17 -18.68
C TYR A 119 6.58 -7.91 -19.54
N GLU A 120 6.24 -8.08 -20.81
CA GLU A 120 5.93 -6.95 -21.69
C GLU A 120 4.59 -6.30 -21.29
N GLU A 121 4.33 -5.07 -21.73
CA GLU A 121 3.16 -4.31 -21.30
C GLU A 121 1.84 -5.00 -21.66
N ASP A 122 1.74 -5.59 -22.84
CA ASP A 122 0.55 -6.32 -23.29
C ASP A 122 0.32 -7.61 -22.48
N GLU A 123 1.39 -8.33 -22.15
CA GLU A 123 1.34 -9.51 -21.26
C GLU A 123 0.87 -9.11 -19.86
N LEU A 124 1.46 -8.06 -19.29
CA LEU A 124 1.12 -7.56 -17.96
C LEU A 124 -0.34 -7.06 -17.92
N ARG A 125 -0.81 -6.42 -19.00
CA ARG A 125 -2.20 -6.01 -19.16
C ARG A 125 -3.15 -7.21 -19.13
N ASP A 126 -2.83 -8.26 -19.87
CA ASP A 126 -3.68 -9.45 -19.96
C ASP A 126 -3.72 -10.21 -18.64
N ILE A 127 -2.58 -10.34 -17.94
CA ILE A 127 -2.50 -10.89 -16.58
C ILE A 127 -3.35 -10.05 -15.62
N THR A 128 -3.20 -8.72 -15.64
CA THR A 128 -3.94 -7.80 -14.75
C THR A 128 -5.45 -7.88 -14.99
N ARG A 129 -5.89 -7.87 -16.24
CA ARG A 129 -7.32 -7.99 -16.60
C ARG A 129 -7.88 -9.34 -16.16
N ARG A 130 -7.12 -10.42 -16.34
CA ARG A 130 -7.55 -11.73 -15.90
C ARG A 130 -7.70 -11.80 -14.38
N PHE A 131 -6.76 -11.24 -13.63
CA PHE A 131 -6.86 -11.12 -12.18
C PHE A 131 -8.04 -10.24 -11.75
N ALA A 132 -8.26 -9.12 -12.43
CA ALA A 132 -9.40 -8.24 -12.18
C ALA A 132 -10.75 -8.96 -12.34
N ILE A 133 -10.89 -9.86 -13.33
CA ILE A 133 -12.09 -10.69 -13.49
C ILE A 133 -12.31 -11.59 -12.28
N GLU A 134 -11.25 -12.24 -11.77
CA GLU A 134 -11.36 -13.10 -10.60
C GLU A 134 -11.73 -12.31 -9.34
N LEU A 135 -11.18 -11.12 -9.18
CA LEU A 135 -11.48 -10.22 -8.07
C LEU A 135 -12.92 -9.67 -8.14
N ALA A 136 -13.32 -9.19 -9.30
CA ALA A 136 -14.64 -8.58 -9.51
C ALA A 136 -15.79 -9.59 -9.29
N ARG A 137 -15.62 -10.85 -9.74
CA ARG A 137 -16.59 -11.92 -9.52
C ARG A 137 -16.78 -12.31 -8.05
N LYS A 138 -15.91 -11.86 -7.16
CA LYS A 138 -15.92 -12.16 -5.72
C LYS A 138 -16.10 -10.89 -4.87
N ASP A 139 -16.56 -9.81 -5.49
CA ASP A 139 -16.76 -8.50 -4.87
C ASP A 139 -15.48 -7.86 -4.26
N PHE A 140 -14.30 -8.35 -4.64
CA PHE A 140 -13.02 -7.73 -4.31
C PHE A 140 -12.68 -6.52 -5.22
N ILE A 141 -13.50 -6.25 -6.24
CA ILE A 141 -13.61 -4.98 -6.94
C ILE A 141 -15.09 -4.66 -7.00
N ASN A 142 -15.53 -3.73 -6.16
CA ASN A 142 -16.90 -3.30 -6.05
C ASN A 142 -16.94 -1.92 -5.37
N PRO A 143 -17.49 -0.86 -5.99
CA PRO A 143 -17.51 0.50 -5.42
C PRO A 143 -18.09 0.59 -4.01
N ALA A 144 -19.05 -0.25 -3.67
CA ALA A 144 -19.73 -0.25 -2.36
C ALA A 144 -19.01 -1.10 -1.29
N ILE A 145 -18.22 -2.10 -1.70
CA ILE A 145 -17.67 -3.10 -0.78
C ILE A 145 -16.16 -2.99 -0.65
N ASN A 146 -15.43 -2.94 -1.78
CA ASN A 146 -13.98 -2.94 -1.79
C ASN A 146 -13.40 -2.25 -3.03
N VAL A 147 -12.53 -1.27 -2.82
CA VAL A 147 -11.98 -0.42 -3.85
C VAL A 147 -10.45 -0.49 -3.88
N PRO A 148 -9.86 -1.14 -4.88
CA PRO A 148 -8.42 -1.19 -5.12
C PRO A 148 -7.78 0.18 -5.39
N ALA A 149 -6.46 0.24 -5.19
CA ALA A 149 -5.59 1.37 -5.52
C ALA A 149 -4.23 0.87 -6.01
N PRO A 150 -3.37 1.72 -6.60
CA PRO A 150 -2.00 1.34 -6.92
C PRO A 150 -1.16 1.10 -5.65
N ASP A 151 -0.18 0.20 -5.78
CA ASP A 151 0.86 -0.06 -4.77
C ASP A 151 2.19 -0.42 -5.47
N LEU A 152 3.13 -1.04 -4.75
CA LEU A 152 4.38 -1.51 -5.33
C LEU A 152 4.12 -2.44 -6.54
N GLY A 153 4.83 -2.20 -7.64
CA GLY A 153 4.69 -2.96 -8.88
C GLY A 153 3.44 -2.66 -9.70
N THR A 154 2.57 -1.75 -9.24
CA THR A 154 1.43 -1.25 -10.01
C THR A 154 1.38 0.28 -10.06
N SER A 155 0.63 0.80 -11.01
CA SER A 155 0.54 2.24 -11.28
C SER A 155 -0.88 2.64 -11.72
N ALA A 156 -1.03 3.88 -12.14
CA ALA A 156 -2.26 4.36 -12.75
C ALA A 156 -2.66 3.56 -14.01
N ARG A 157 -1.70 2.97 -14.71
CA ARG A 157 -1.90 2.14 -15.90
C ARG A 157 -2.69 0.86 -15.56
N GLU A 158 -2.26 0.13 -14.55
CA GLU A 158 -2.94 -1.08 -14.08
C GLU A 158 -4.35 -0.75 -13.57
N MET A 159 -4.53 0.38 -12.91
CA MET A 159 -5.85 0.83 -12.45
C MET A 159 -6.81 1.12 -13.62
N VAL A 160 -6.32 1.66 -14.72
CA VAL A 160 -7.13 1.82 -15.95
C VAL A 160 -7.57 0.45 -16.49
N TRP A 161 -6.65 -0.52 -16.59
CA TRP A 161 -6.99 -1.85 -17.08
C TRP A 161 -8.02 -2.56 -16.19
N ILE A 162 -7.92 -2.39 -14.88
CA ILE A 162 -8.89 -2.93 -13.91
C ILE A 162 -10.24 -2.24 -14.07
N ALA A 163 -10.26 -0.91 -14.16
CA ALA A 163 -11.50 -0.14 -14.33
C ALA A 163 -12.23 -0.50 -15.64
N ASP A 164 -11.49 -0.58 -16.75
CA ASP A 164 -12.05 -0.97 -18.04
C ASP A 164 -12.63 -2.42 -18.00
N THR A 165 -11.95 -3.31 -17.26
CA THR A 165 -12.42 -4.69 -17.08
C THR A 165 -13.71 -4.72 -16.23
N TYR A 166 -13.76 -3.97 -15.13
CA TYR A 166 -14.93 -3.88 -14.27
C TYR A 166 -16.14 -3.34 -15.04
N LYS A 167 -15.98 -2.24 -15.77
CA LYS A 167 -17.03 -1.64 -16.60
C LYS A 167 -17.59 -2.60 -17.65
N THR A 168 -16.72 -3.43 -18.22
CA THR A 168 -17.15 -4.46 -19.19
C THR A 168 -17.98 -5.56 -18.52
N LEU A 169 -17.66 -5.93 -17.28
CA LEU A 169 -18.37 -6.97 -16.54
C LEU A 169 -19.69 -6.48 -15.95
N PHE A 170 -19.74 -5.21 -15.53
CA PHE A 170 -20.87 -4.60 -14.81
C PHE A 170 -21.28 -3.27 -15.46
N PRO A 171 -21.75 -3.29 -16.72
CA PRO A 171 -22.09 -2.05 -17.44
C PRO A 171 -23.29 -1.29 -16.81
N GLU A 172 -24.12 -1.98 -16.04
CA GLU A 172 -25.29 -1.40 -15.36
C GLU A 172 -24.93 -0.73 -14.01
N ASP A 173 -23.70 -0.90 -13.50
CA ASP A 173 -23.30 -0.27 -12.25
C ASP A 173 -23.06 1.23 -12.46
N VAL A 174 -23.98 2.05 -11.94
CA VAL A 174 -23.91 3.52 -12.03
C VAL A 174 -22.67 4.10 -11.34
N ASN A 175 -22.06 3.37 -10.40
CA ASN A 175 -20.86 3.75 -9.65
C ASN A 175 -19.58 3.13 -10.24
N GLN A 176 -19.63 2.53 -11.43
CA GLN A 176 -18.50 1.83 -12.03
C GLN A 176 -17.20 2.64 -12.09
N ASP A 177 -17.28 3.97 -12.15
CA ASP A 177 -16.11 4.85 -12.12
C ASP A 177 -15.40 4.86 -10.76
N ALA A 178 -16.08 4.52 -9.68
CA ALA A 178 -15.53 4.44 -8.33
C ALA A 178 -14.92 3.08 -7.98
N CYS A 179 -14.91 2.12 -8.90
CA CYS A 179 -14.43 0.75 -8.66
C CYS A 179 -12.94 0.66 -8.30
N VAL A 180 -12.13 1.64 -8.68
CA VAL A 180 -10.71 1.78 -8.31
C VAL A 180 -10.33 3.25 -8.16
N THR A 181 -9.31 3.53 -7.35
CA THR A 181 -8.67 4.86 -7.27
C THR A 181 -7.27 4.86 -7.88
N GLY A 182 -6.69 6.05 -8.08
CA GLY A 182 -5.34 6.19 -8.64
C GLY A 182 -5.27 6.13 -10.16
N LYS A 183 -6.42 6.27 -10.84
CA LYS A 183 -6.49 6.46 -12.29
C LYS A 183 -5.85 7.81 -12.70
N PRO A 184 -5.42 7.98 -13.97
CA PRO A 184 -5.03 9.27 -14.49
C PRO A 184 -6.19 10.29 -14.43
N ILE A 185 -5.87 11.59 -14.37
CA ILE A 185 -6.88 12.66 -14.26
C ILE A 185 -7.89 12.61 -15.39
N ASN A 186 -7.42 12.43 -16.63
CA ASN A 186 -8.27 12.29 -17.83
C ASN A 186 -9.09 11.00 -17.91
N ARG A 187 -8.95 10.11 -16.93
CA ARG A 187 -9.71 8.85 -16.78
C ARG A 187 -10.48 8.79 -15.44
N GLY A 188 -10.84 9.94 -14.89
CA GLY A 188 -11.59 10.07 -13.64
C GLY A 188 -10.74 9.97 -12.36
N GLY A 189 -9.43 10.20 -12.46
CA GLY A 189 -8.55 10.39 -11.33
C GLY A 189 -8.60 11.82 -10.76
N ILE A 190 -7.97 12.03 -9.60
CA ILE A 190 -7.84 13.35 -8.96
C ILE A 190 -6.38 13.82 -8.99
N ALA A 191 -6.17 15.13 -9.03
CA ALA A 191 -4.86 15.74 -8.91
C ALA A 191 -4.26 15.51 -7.50
N GLY A 192 -2.94 15.63 -7.38
CA GLY A 192 -2.26 15.52 -6.07
C GLY A 192 -1.91 14.09 -5.66
N ARG A 193 -2.43 13.05 -6.33
CA ARG A 193 -2.20 11.67 -5.92
C ARG A 193 -0.73 11.24 -5.99
N THR A 194 0.00 11.74 -6.98
CA THR A 194 1.39 11.33 -7.23
C THR A 194 2.31 11.77 -6.10
N GLU A 195 2.17 13.00 -5.66
CA GLU A 195 2.99 13.65 -4.64
C GLU A 195 2.46 13.48 -3.21
N ALA A 196 1.19 13.09 -3.04
CA ALA A 196 0.51 13.08 -1.75
C ALA A 196 1.25 12.30 -0.65
N THR A 197 1.91 11.19 -0.97
CA THR A 197 2.63 10.39 0.05
C THR A 197 3.89 11.12 0.52
N GLY A 198 4.67 11.71 -0.40
CA GLY A 198 5.82 12.54 -0.04
C GLY A 198 5.42 13.77 0.76
N LYS A 199 4.31 14.41 0.39
CA LYS A 199 3.72 15.54 1.15
C LYS A 199 3.29 15.14 2.56
N GLY A 200 2.70 13.96 2.71
CA GLY A 200 2.30 13.43 4.02
C GLY A 200 3.51 13.18 4.94
N VAL A 201 4.63 12.72 4.41
CA VAL A 201 5.87 12.57 5.19
C VAL A 201 6.42 13.95 5.60
N GLN A 202 6.38 14.95 4.72
CA GLN A 202 6.75 16.33 5.05
C GLN A 202 5.91 16.86 6.22
N TYR A 203 4.58 16.70 6.16
CA TYR A 203 3.70 17.13 7.25
C TYR A 203 4.00 16.44 8.57
N ALA A 204 4.31 15.14 8.54
CA ALA A 204 4.69 14.40 9.74
C ALA A 204 6.01 14.92 10.34
N LEU A 205 7.00 15.27 9.51
CA LEU A 205 8.23 15.91 9.97
C LEU A 205 7.98 17.31 10.53
N GLN A 206 7.20 18.14 9.85
CA GLN A 206 6.85 19.46 10.34
C GLN A 206 6.14 19.37 11.70
N GLU A 207 5.21 18.42 11.86
CA GLU A 207 4.53 18.21 13.14
C GLU A 207 5.49 17.71 14.23
N PHE A 208 6.35 16.74 13.92
CA PHE A 208 7.36 16.26 14.87
C PHE A 208 8.22 17.39 15.46
N PHE A 209 8.68 18.32 14.62
CA PHE A 209 9.51 19.46 15.05
C PHE A 209 8.73 20.56 15.80
N ARG A 210 7.40 20.43 15.96
CA ARG A 210 6.60 21.26 16.86
C ARG A 210 6.60 20.78 18.32
N HIS A 211 7.20 19.60 18.57
CA HIS A 211 7.27 18.97 19.89
C HIS A 211 8.71 18.94 20.41
N PRO A 212 9.19 20.00 21.13
CA PRO A 212 10.57 20.10 21.56
C PRO A 212 11.08 18.89 22.36
N GLU A 213 10.23 18.33 23.23
CA GLU A 213 10.59 17.15 24.04
C GLU A 213 10.87 15.92 23.16
N ALA A 214 10.13 15.73 22.06
CA ALA A 214 10.35 14.65 21.13
C ALA A 214 11.64 14.87 20.33
N VAL A 215 11.92 16.12 19.93
CA VAL A 215 13.13 16.52 19.20
C VAL A 215 14.37 16.29 20.08
N GLU A 216 14.32 16.73 21.34
CA GLU A 216 15.40 16.53 22.32
C GLU A 216 15.64 15.03 22.60
N SER A 217 14.56 14.26 22.82
CA SER A 217 14.63 12.81 23.02
C SER A 217 15.26 12.07 21.83
N ALA A 218 15.08 12.59 20.62
CA ALA A 218 15.71 12.06 19.41
C ALA A 218 17.16 12.52 19.21
N GLY A 219 17.70 13.37 20.09
CA GLY A 219 19.05 13.93 19.99
C GLY A 219 19.23 14.89 18.81
N LEU A 220 18.15 15.50 18.35
CA LEU A 220 18.15 16.43 17.22
C LEU A 220 18.22 17.89 17.70
N GLN A 221 18.69 18.78 16.82
CA GLN A 221 18.62 20.21 17.08
C GLN A 221 17.20 20.72 16.90
N ASP A 222 16.81 21.70 17.69
CA ASP A 222 15.52 22.34 17.53
C ASP A 222 15.42 23.08 16.18
N GLY A 223 14.28 22.88 15.53
CA GLY A 223 13.94 23.46 14.23
C GLY A 223 14.28 22.60 13.03
N LEU A 224 13.26 22.31 12.23
CA LEU A 224 13.34 21.48 11.02
C LEU A 224 14.38 22.04 10.02
N THR A 225 14.41 23.35 9.83
CA THR A 225 15.31 24.04 8.87
C THR A 225 16.80 23.91 9.21
N LYS A 226 17.13 23.54 10.42
CA LYS A 226 18.52 23.31 10.86
C LYS A 226 19.03 21.90 10.59
N GLN A 227 18.16 21.02 10.10
CA GLN A 227 18.51 19.63 9.88
C GLN A 227 19.20 19.43 8.53
N ARG A 228 20.10 18.45 8.51
CA ARG A 228 20.69 17.90 7.29
C ARG A 228 20.02 16.55 7.04
N VAL A 229 19.43 16.36 5.87
CA VAL A 229 18.61 15.21 5.57
C VAL A 229 19.28 14.30 4.55
N VAL A 230 19.25 13.01 4.81
CA VAL A 230 19.59 11.95 3.85
C VAL A 230 18.28 11.28 3.42
N VAL A 231 18.08 11.12 2.12
CA VAL A 231 16.92 10.44 1.57
C VAL A 231 17.34 9.07 1.05
N GLN A 232 16.76 8.01 1.60
CA GLN A 232 16.93 6.66 1.09
C GLN A 232 15.78 6.29 0.16
N GLY A 233 16.11 6.02 -1.09
CA GLY A 233 15.14 5.73 -2.15
C GLY A 233 14.58 6.99 -2.79
N LEU A 234 14.89 7.25 -4.07
CA LEU A 234 14.40 8.40 -4.84
C LEU A 234 13.21 8.03 -5.75
N GLY A 235 12.42 7.02 -5.34
CA GLY A 235 11.16 6.70 -5.98
C GLY A 235 10.11 7.80 -5.78
N LYS A 236 8.85 7.53 -6.14
CA LYS A 236 7.76 8.53 -6.07
C LYS A 236 7.65 9.23 -4.71
N VAL A 237 7.84 8.53 -3.61
CA VAL A 237 7.75 9.11 -2.27
C VAL A 237 8.98 9.95 -1.95
N GLY A 238 10.18 9.37 -2.07
CA GLY A 238 11.42 10.06 -1.70
C GLY A 238 11.69 11.29 -2.56
N TYR A 239 11.45 11.21 -3.88
CA TYR A 239 11.59 12.35 -4.78
C TYR A 239 10.69 13.53 -4.37
N HIS A 240 9.39 13.27 -4.17
CA HIS A 240 8.47 14.34 -3.80
C HIS A 240 8.72 14.85 -2.38
N LEU A 241 9.11 13.99 -1.43
CA LEU A 241 9.54 14.43 -0.11
C LEU A 241 10.74 15.36 -0.21
N ALA A 242 11.82 14.92 -0.88
CA ALA A 242 13.03 15.74 -1.06
C ALA A 242 12.70 17.10 -1.69
N LYS A 243 11.88 17.09 -2.74
CA LYS A 243 11.42 18.31 -3.41
C LYS A 243 10.74 19.26 -2.45
N PHE A 244 9.75 18.81 -1.67
CA PHE A 244 9.02 19.66 -0.74
C PHE A 244 9.90 20.18 0.39
N LEU A 245 10.77 19.32 0.94
CA LEU A 245 11.71 19.74 1.98
C LEU A 245 12.65 20.85 1.51
N VAL A 246 13.12 20.79 0.26
CA VAL A 246 13.99 21.82 -0.32
C VAL A 246 13.20 23.07 -0.69
N GLU A 247 12.09 22.94 -1.42
CA GLU A 247 11.38 24.08 -2.00
C GLU A 247 10.52 24.84 -0.97
N GLU A 248 9.94 24.16 0.01
CA GLU A 248 9.01 24.74 0.96
C GLU A 248 9.62 24.95 2.37
N ASP A 249 10.49 24.02 2.81
CA ASP A 249 11.06 24.06 4.16
C ASP A 249 12.53 24.55 4.19
N ASN A 250 13.12 24.85 3.03
CA ASN A 250 14.54 25.27 2.90
C ASN A 250 15.53 24.32 3.56
N ILE A 251 15.27 23.01 3.48
CA ILE A 251 16.14 21.97 4.05
C ILE A 251 17.27 21.62 3.08
N THR A 252 18.43 21.34 3.61
CA THR A 252 19.56 20.82 2.84
C THR A 252 19.49 19.30 2.77
N ILE A 253 19.29 18.75 1.57
CA ILE A 253 19.48 17.32 1.31
C ILE A 253 20.98 17.12 1.08
N ILE A 254 21.65 16.38 1.97
CA ILE A 254 23.09 16.17 1.92
C ILE A 254 23.49 14.88 1.21
N ALA A 255 22.59 13.93 1.08
CA ALA A 255 22.83 12.70 0.33
C ALA A 255 21.52 12.03 -0.09
N VAL A 256 21.59 11.29 -1.19
CA VAL A 256 20.56 10.36 -1.66
C VAL A 256 21.18 8.98 -1.75
N ILE A 257 20.53 7.98 -1.14
CA ILE A 257 20.95 6.58 -1.17
C ILE A 257 19.99 5.79 -2.07
N GLU A 258 20.53 5.12 -3.07
CA GLU A 258 19.81 4.19 -3.95
C GLU A 258 20.45 2.79 -3.87
N HIS A 259 19.77 1.80 -4.47
CA HIS A 259 20.25 0.41 -4.45
C HIS A 259 21.61 0.19 -5.12
N ASP A 260 21.99 1.09 -6.02
CA ASP A 260 23.21 1.06 -6.82
C ASP A 260 24.28 2.08 -6.39
N GLY A 261 23.99 2.91 -5.40
CA GLY A 261 24.97 3.87 -4.90
C GLY A 261 24.43 4.99 -4.03
N VAL A 262 25.32 5.92 -3.71
CA VAL A 262 25.05 7.13 -2.94
C VAL A 262 25.51 8.35 -3.72
N VAL A 263 24.65 9.35 -3.81
CA VAL A 263 25.00 10.70 -4.30
C VAL A 263 25.07 11.63 -3.10
N ILE A 264 26.19 12.37 -2.99
CA ILE A 264 26.47 13.33 -1.91
C ILE A 264 26.56 14.72 -2.49
#